data_cfbd48a69b62fa8d99beb0338a52b05f
#
_entry.id   cfbd48a69b62fa8d99beb0338a52b05f
#
_cell.length_a   1.000
_cell.length_b   1.000
_cell.length_c   1.000
_cell.angle_alpha   90.00
_cell.angle_beta   90.00
_cell.angle_gamma   90.00
#
_symmetry.space_group_name_H-M   'P 1'
#
loop_
_entity.id
_entity.type
_entity.pdbx_description
1 polymer ?
#
loop_
_entity_poly.entity_id
_entity_poly.type
_entity_poly.pdbx_seq_one_letter_code
_entity_poly.pdbx_strand_id
1 'polypeptide(L)'
;MAKQKIHSTTQDFTQIVDIQSDVVFFKDRSACMIMEVSSVNFFLLSQDEQNARIYGYMALLNSLSFPIQIVIVSRKIDMSAYLSLLEQKIVSVKNPKIADHLKAYKDFIGDLVKDEGLLDKKLYVIIPFTSLELGPVPTKNKLSFNEQVRSSLMSKLENIMVQVERMGLSARILETQELAKLYYELFNQDFVTMDFDSSDLKNIVL
;
A
#
# COMPACT_ATOMS: atom_id res chain seq x y z
N MET A 1 -31.94 18.27 -16.69
CA MET A 1 -30.54 18.66 -16.95
C MET A 1 -29.90 17.55 -17.77
N ALA A 2 -29.45 17.84 -18.98
CA ALA A 2 -28.82 16.86 -19.86
C ALA A 2 -27.44 16.49 -19.29
N LYS A 3 -27.19 15.20 -19.03
CA LYS A 3 -25.86 14.68 -18.68
C LYS A 3 -24.94 14.95 -19.87
N GLN A 4 -23.97 15.84 -19.68
CA GLN A 4 -22.93 16.05 -20.67
C GLN A 4 -22.15 14.74 -20.82
N LYS A 5 -22.13 14.15 -22.00
CA LYS A 5 -21.33 12.98 -22.32
C LYS A 5 -19.84 13.41 -22.27
N ILE A 6 -19.13 12.99 -21.23
CA ILE A 6 -17.68 13.13 -21.17
C ILE A 6 -17.12 12.14 -22.20
N HIS A 7 -16.46 12.64 -23.24
CA HIS A 7 -15.98 11.85 -24.38
C HIS A 7 -14.61 11.19 -24.17
N SER A 8 -13.87 11.58 -23.14
CA SER A 8 -12.61 10.94 -22.71
C SER A 8 -12.36 11.26 -21.24
N THR A 9 -12.02 10.24 -20.46
CA THR A 9 -11.57 10.39 -19.07
C THR A 9 -10.12 9.92 -18.98
N THR A 10 -9.35 10.47 -18.04
CA THR A 10 -7.99 9.99 -17.74
C THR A 10 -7.97 8.51 -17.36
N GLN A 11 -9.10 7.98 -16.93
CA GLN A 11 -9.34 6.56 -16.63
C GLN A 11 -9.15 5.64 -17.83
N ASP A 12 -9.45 6.11 -19.05
CA ASP A 12 -9.24 5.33 -20.28
C ASP A 12 -7.77 5.00 -20.54
N PHE A 13 -6.85 5.78 -19.94
CA PHE A 13 -5.41 5.57 -20.03
C PHE A 13 -4.87 4.62 -18.97
N THR A 14 -5.64 4.32 -17.91
CA THR A 14 -5.22 3.32 -16.94
C THR A 14 -5.32 1.92 -17.53
N GLN A 15 -4.34 1.08 -17.20
CA GLN A 15 -4.35 -0.32 -17.62
C GLN A 15 -5.22 -1.20 -16.72
N ILE A 16 -5.67 -0.69 -15.57
CA ILE A 16 -6.48 -1.41 -14.59
C ILE A 16 -7.91 -1.54 -15.12
N VAL A 17 -8.43 -2.77 -15.09
CA VAL A 17 -9.82 -3.08 -15.49
C VAL A 17 -10.71 -3.25 -14.28
N ASP A 18 -10.21 -3.93 -13.23
CA ASP A 18 -11.02 -4.28 -12.07
C ASP A 18 -10.10 -4.63 -10.88
N ILE A 19 -10.61 -4.41 -9.68
CA ILE A 19 -9.99 -4.87 -8.43
C ILE A 19 -11.03 -5.74 -7.73
N GLN A 20 -10.81 -7.05 -7.71
CA GLN A 20 -11.75 -8.02 -7.15
C GLN A 20 -11.02 -9.09 -6.36
N SER A 21 -11.52 -9.41 -5.16
CA SER A 21 -10.99 -10.47 -4.30
C SER A 21 -9.47 -10.31 -4.03
N ASP A 22 -9.04 -9.05 -3.79
CA ASP A 22 -7.67 -8.65 -3.48
C ASP A 22 -6.68 -8.83 -4.66
N VAL A 23 -7.21 -8.96 -5.87
CA VAL A 23 -6.47 -9.07 -7.13
C VAL A 23 -6.76 -7.87 -8.00
N VAL A 24 -5.71 -7.28 -8.57
CA VAL A 24 -5.80 -6.24 -9.59
C VAL A 24 -5.72 -6.89 -10.95
N PHE A 25 -6.72 -6.65 -11.80
CA PHE A 25 -6.79 -7.17 -13.16
C PHE A 25 -6.50 -6.08 -14.19
N PHE A 26 -5.71 -6.42 -15.22
CA PHE A 26 -5.29 -5.48 -16.25
C PHE A 26 -5.94 -5.80 -17.63
N LYS A 27 -5.89 -4.82 -18.54
CA LYS A 27 -6.47 -4.92 -19.91
C LYS A 27 -5.85 -6.04 -20.75
N ASP A 28 -4.58 -6.35 -20.53
CA ASP A 28 -3.83 -7.41 -21.23
C ASP A 28 -4.06 -8.81 -20.66
N ARG A 29 -5.05 -8.97 -19.76
CA ARG A 29 -5.34 -10.21 -19.02
C ARG A 29 -4.23 -10.63 -18.05
N SER A 30 -3.31 -9.75 -17.75
CA SER A 30 -2.43 -9.94 -16.61
C SER A 30 -3.16 -9.56 -15.32
N ALA A 31 -2.61 -10.00 -14.20
CA ALA A 31 -3.13 -9.64 -12.89
C ALA A 31 -1.97 -9.52 -11.88
N CYS A 32 -2.23 -8.93 -10.75
CA CYS A 32 -1.26 -8.96 -9.65
C CYS A 32 -1.95 -8.95 -8.28
N MET A 33 -1.24 -9.46 -7.30
CA MET A 33 -1.52 -9.22 -5.88
C MET A 33 -0.39 -8.39 -5.28
N ILE A 34 -0.76 -7.56 -4.31
CA ILE A 34 0.16 -6.66 -3.63
C ILE A 34 0.15 -7.00 -2.14
N MET A 35 1.33 -7.11 -1.56
CA MET A 35 1.50 -7.20 -0.12
C MET A 35 2.32 -6.03 0.41
N GLU A 36 1.95 -5.56 1.58
CA GLU A 36 2.72 -4.58 2.35
C GLU A 36 3.67 -5.34 3.28
N VAL A 37 4.93 -4.91 3.31
CA VAL A 37 5.97 -5.50 4.14
C VAL A 37 6.45 -4.47 5.14
N SER A 38 6.60 -4.88 6.40
CA SER A 38 7.13 -3.99 7.43
C SER A 38 8.59 -3.62 7.16
N SER A 39 8.99 -2.44 7.60
CA SER A 39 10.37 -2.00 7.58
C SER A 39 11.02 -2.13 8.97
N VAL A 40 12.33 -2.24 8.99
CA VAL A 40 13.14 -2.21 10.21
C VAL A 40 14.32 -1.27 10.00
N ASN A 41 14.76 -0.60 11.05
CA ASN A 41 15.99 0.18 10.98
C ASN A 41 17.19 -0.78 11.05
N PHE A 42 17.71 -1.12 9.87
CA PHE A 42 18.82 -2.07 9.72
C PHE A 42 20.08 -1.66 10.48
N PHE A 43 20.38 -0.37 10.55
CA PHE A 43 21.60 0.14 11.22
C PHE A 43 21.51 0.12 12.75
N LEU A 44 20.31 -0.06 13.33
CA LEU A 44 20.16 -0.23 14.77
C LEU A 44 20.26 -1.69 15.23
N LEU A 45 20.37 -2.63 14.29
CA LEU A 45 20.52 -4.05 14.57
C LEU A 45 21.97 -4.38 14.93
N SER A 46 22.17 -5.40 15.76
CA SER A 46 23.48 -5.99 16.00
C SER A 46 24.04 -6.61 14.72
N GLN A 47 25.36 -6.82 14.65
CA GLN A 47 26.02 -7.40 13.48
C GLN A 47 25.46 -8.79 13.12
N ASP A 48 25.14 -9.61 14.13
CA ASP A 48 24.58 -10.94 13.91
C ASP A 48 23.17 -10.87 13.33
N GLU A 49 22.35 -9.95 13.82
CA GLU A 49 20.99 -9.71 13.27
C GLU A 49 21.06 -9.17 11.85
N GLN A 50 21.98 -8.25 11.56
CA GLN A 50 22.20 -7.75 10.20
C GLN A 50 22.55 -8.89 9.25
N ASN A 51 23.51 -9.73 9.65
CA ASN A 51 23.93 -10.89 8.86
C ASN A 51 22.78 -11.88 8.65
N ALA A 52 22.00 -12.17 9.70
CA ALA A 52 20.84 -13.05 9.59
C ALA A 52 19.81 -12.53 8.57
N ARG A 53 19.55 -11.23 8.54
CA ARG A 53 18.64 -10.61 7.56
C ARG A 53 19.22 -10.65 6.15
N ILE A 54 20.51 -10.42 5.99
CA ILE A 54 21.19 -10.53 4.68
C ILE A 54 21.05 -11.96 4.14
N TYR A 55 21.34 -12.98 4.95
CA TYR A 55 21.19 -14.37 4.55
C TYR A 55 19.74 -14.72 4.22
N GLY A 56 18.77 -14.23 5.01
CA GLY A 56 17.35 -14.39 4.72
C GLY A 56 16.95 -13.78 3.38
N TYR A 57 17.44 -12.57 3.08
CA TYR A 57 17.20 -11.91 1.79
C TYR A 57 17.82 -12.65 0.62
N MET A 58 19.06 -13.15 0.79
CA MET A 58 19.71 -14.00 -0.22
C MET A 58 18.91 -15.29 -0.47
N ALA A 59 18.38 -15.90 0.59
CA ALA A 59 17.53 -17.10 0.48
C ALA A 59 16.23 -16.79 -0.28
N LEU A 60 15.58 -15.64 0.02
CA LEU A 60 14.41 -15.17 -0.72
C LEU A 60 14.74 -15.05 -2.21
N LEU A 61 15.79 -14.31 -2.58
CA LEU A 61 16.16 -14.11 -3.98
C LEU A 61 16.47 -15.44 -4.71
N ASN A 62 17.14 -16.37 -4.05
CA ASN A 62 17.45 -17.68 -4.61
C ASN A 62 16.22 -18.61 -4.73
N SER A 63 15.16 -18.35 -3.96
CA SER A 63 13.92 -19.13 -4.01
C SER A 63 12.95 -18.66 -5.09
N LEU A 64 13.20 -17.48 -5.70
CA LEU A 64 12.29 -16.92 -6.69
C LEU A 64 12.31 -17.73 -8.00
N SER A 65 11.18 -18.31 -8.35
CA SER A 65 10.93 -18.96 -9.63
C SER A 65 10.07 -18.11 -10.58
N PHE A 66 9.66 -16.93 -10.15
CA PHE A 66 8.86 -15.96 -10.91
C PHE A 66 9.33 -14.54 -10.57
N PRO A 67 9.10 -13.56 -11.46
CA PRO A 67 9.47 -12.18 -11.18
C PRO A 67 8.63 -11.60 -10.04
N ILE A 68 9.23 -10.71 -9.26
CA ILE A 68 8.53 -9.85 -8.30
C ILE A 68 8.93 -8.40 -8.55
N GLN A 69 8.09 -7.47 -8.13
CA GLN A 69 8.42 -6.06 -8.14
C GLN A 69 8.38 -5.52 -6.71
N ILE A 70 9.42 -4.78 -6.32
CA ILE A 70 9.50 -4.11 -5.03
C ILE A 70 9.27 -2.62 -5.27
N VAL A 71 8.29 -2.05 -4.58
CA VAL A 71 7.94 -0.63 -4.69
C VAL A 71 8.03 0.01 -3.31
N ILE A 72 8.79 1.09 -3.22
CA ILE A 72 8.87 1.90 -2.00
C ILE A 72 8.16 3.21 -2.28
N VAL A 73 7.09 3.45 -1.53
CA VAL A 73 6.33 4.69 -1.59
C VAL A 73 6.73 5.55 -0.40
N SER A 74 7.25 6.74 -0.70
CA SER A 74 7.67 7.71 0.32
C SER A 74 6.73 8.91 0.25
N ARG A 75 6.06 9.22 1.36
CA ARG A 75 5.08 10.33 1.45
C ARG A 75 5.35 11.19 2.66
N LYS A 76 5.00 12.46 2.56
CA LYS A 76 5.00 13.35 3.72
C LYS A 76 3.92 12.91 4.69
N ILE A 77 4.26 12.80 5.97
CA ILE A 77 3.29 12.50 7.01
C ILE A 77 2.40 13.72 7.21
N ASP A 78 1.08 13.53 7.13
CA ASP A 78 0.12 14.54 7.53
C ASP A 78 -0.13 14.46 9.05
N MET A 79 0.37 15.46 9.78
CA MET A 79 0.21 15.58 11.21
C MET A 79 -0.95 16.51 11.60
N SER A 80 -1.74 16.97 10.65
CA SER A 80 -2.82 17.96 10.89
C SER A 80 -3.83 17.47 11.92
N ALA A 81 -4.26 16.21 11.84
CA ALA A 81 -5.18 15.61 12.82
C ALA A 81 -4.57 15.54 14.22
N TYR A 82 -3.29 15.20 14.33
CA TYR A 82 -2.58 15.15 15.60
C TYR A 82 -2.41 16.53 16.21
N LEU A 83 -2.02 17.53 15.42
CA LEU A 83 -1.89 18.92 15.89
C LEU A 83 -3.23 19.49 16.35
N SER A 84 -4.33 19.18 15.65
CA SER A 84 -5.69 19.55 16.06
C SER A 84 -6.09 18.89 17.40
N LEU A 85 -5.73 17.64 17.60
CA LEU A 85 -5.97 16.94 18.88
C LEU A 85 -5.19 17.60 20.03
N LEU A 86 -3.94 18.00 19.80
CA LEU A 86 -3.16 18.75 20.78
C LEU A 86 -3.80 20.10 21.12
N GLU A 87 -4.32 20.82 20.12
CA GLU A 87 -5.05 22.07 20.33
C GLU A 87 -6.27 21.89 21.23
N GLN A 88 -7.10 20.88 20.95
CA GLN A 88 -8.25 20.56 21.78
C GLN A 88 -7.84 20.23 23.22
N LYS A 89 -6.74 19.48 23.39
CA LYS A 89 -6.21 19.17 24.72
C LYS A 89 -5.70 20.41 25.47
N ILE A 90 -4.98 21.30 24.79
CA ILE A 90 -4.50 22.58 25.39
C ILE A 90 -5.65 23.37 25.96
N VAL A 91 -6.79 23.48 25.25
CA VAL A 91 -7.99 24.19 25.71
C VAL A 91 -8.66 23.49 26.90
N SER A 92 -8.61 22.16 26.95
CA SER A 92 -9.31 21.37 28.00
C SER A 92 -8.52 21.25 29.31
N VAL A 93 -7.22 21.49 29.32
CA VAL A 93 -6.37 21.35 30.51
C VAL A 93 -6.51 22.53 31.44
N LYS A 94 -6.87 22.25 32.73
CA LYS A 94 -7.07 23.27 33.76
C LYS A 94 -5.74 23.82 34.32
N ASN A 95 -4.67 23.10 34.24
CA ASN A 95 -3.39 23.52 34.78
C ASN A 95 -2.59 24.34 33.77
N PRO A 96 -2.32 25.64 34.01
CA PRO A 96 -1.67 26.53 33.08
C PRO A 96 -0.25 26.06 32.70
N LYS A 97 0.51 25.51 33.65
CA LYS A 97 1.86 24.99 33.36
C LYS A 97 1.84 23.82 32.34
N ILE A 98 0.84 22.94 32.48
CA ILE A 98 0.69 21.81 31.52
C ILE A 98 0.26 22.35 30.16
N ALA A 99 -0.64 23.35 30.12
CA ALA A 99 -1.06 23.97 28.88
C ALA A 99 0.13 24.64 28.13
N ASP A 100 1.03 25.29 28.86
CA ASP A 100 2.21 25.93 28.27
C ASP A 100 3.21 24.87 27.73
N HIS A 101 3.42 23.77 28.43
CA HIS A 101 4.23 22.66 27.92
C HIS A 101 3.62 22.02 26.69
N LEU A 102 2.30 21.83 26.65
CA LEU A 102 1.62 21.28 25.45
C LEU A 102 1.72 22.23 24.25
N LYS A 103 1.68 23.56 24.46
CA LYS A 103 1.91 24.54 23.39
C LYS A 103 3.33 24.42 22.83
N ALA A 104 4.34 24.46 23.71
CA ALA A 104 5.72 24.32 23.30
C ALA A 104 5.99 23.01 22.55
N TYR A 105 5.36 21.92 23.01
CA TYR A 105 5.43 20.63 22.31
C TYR A 105 4.75 20.65 20.94
N LYS A 106 3.56 21.27 20.83
CA LYS A 106 2.86 21.43 19.55
C LYS A 106 3.71 22.23 18.56
N ASP A 107 4.29 23.35 19.01
CA ASP A 107 5.13 24.20 18.18
C ASP A 107 6.37 23.43 17.71
N PHE A 108 7.04 22.69 18.61
CA PHE A 108 8.17 21.82 18.26
C PHE A 108 7.81 20.78 17.20
N ILE A 109 6.66 20.08 17.36
CA ILE A 109 6.21 19.10 16.34
C ILE A 109 5.89 19.80 15.01
N GLY A 110 5.25 20.99 15.07
CA GLY A 110 4.94 21.77 13.87
C GLY A 110 6.18 22.18 13.09
N ASP A 111 7.23 22.59 13.78
CA ASP A 111 8.51 22.95 13.15
C ASP A 111 9.24 21.72 12.63
N LEU A 112 9.26 20.62 13.36
CA LEU A 112 9.86 19.35 12.93
C LEU A 112 9.24 18.84 11.61
N VAL A 113 7.92 18.95 11.48
CA VAL A 113 7.20 18.56 10.25
C VAL A 113 7.54 19.47 9.08
N LYS A 114 7.73 20.78 9.33
CA LYS A 114 8.06 21.76 8.28
C LYS A 114 9.50 21.63 7.81
N ASP A 115 10.44 21.53 8.74
CA ASP A 115 11.86 21.61 8.46
C ASP A 115 12.44 20.28 7.93
N GLU A 116 12.04 19.15 8.50
CA GLU A 116 12.61 17.85 8.13
C GLU A 116 11.75 17.06 7.14
N GLY A 117 10.52 17.49 6.88
CA GLY A 117 9.61 16.81 5.95
C GLY A 117 9.50 15.32 6.30
N LEU A 118 8.99 15.01 7.48
CA LEU A 118 8.81 13.62 7.93
C LEU A 118 8.16 12.78 6.85
N LEU A 119 8.87 11.71 6.44
CA LEU A 119 8.42 10.81 5.39
C LEU A 119 7.97 9.49 6.00
N ASP A 120 6.73 9.11 5.68
CA ASP A 120 6.27 7.73 5.83
C ASP A 120 6.73 6.92 4.62
N LYS A 121 7.43 5.81 4.87
CA LYS A 121 7.91 4.91 3.82
C LYS A 121 7.22 3.57 3.94
N LYS A 122 6.42 3.25 2.94
CA LYS A 122 5.75 1.96 2.83
C LYS A 122 6.42 1.11 1.76
N LEU A 123 6.68 -0.14 2.09
CA LEU A 123 7.28 -1.12 1.20
C LEU A 123 6.19 -2.07 0.71
N TYR A 124 6.05 -2.16 -0.61
CA TYR A 124 5.12 -3.08 -1.26
C TYR A 124 5.88 -4.08 -2.11
N VAL A 125 5.45 -5.33 -2.08
CA VAL A 125 5.89 -6.37 -2.99
C VAL A 125 4.72 -6.75 -3.88
N ILE A 126 4.92 -6.61 -5.19
CA ILE A 126 3.93 -6.91 -6.21
C ILE A 126 4.28 -8.24 -6.85
N ILE A 127 3.33 -9.16 -6.86
CA ILE A 127 3.46 -10.50 -7.41
C ILE A 127 2.61 -10.55 -8.68
N PRO A 128 3.22 -10.60 -9.86
CA PRO A 128 2.50 -10.62 -11.12
C PRO A 128 2.02 -12.03 -11.48
N PHE A 129 0.96 -12.02 -12.27
CA PHE A 129 0.43 -13.16 -12.99
C PHE A 129 0.32 -12.80 -14.47
N THR A 130 0.75 -13.69 -15.34
CA THR A 130 0.61 -13.54 -16.78
C THR A 130 -0.30 -14.62 -17.35
N SER A 131 -1.08 -14.28 -18.37
CA SER A 131 -1.99 -15.24 -19.03
C SER A 131 -1.28 -16.46 -19.61
N LEU A 132 0.03 -16.37 -19.87
CA LEU A 132 0.85 -17.47 -20.35
C LEU A 132 0.99 -18.61 -19.32
N GLU A 133 0.83 -18.31 -18.04
CA GLU A 133 0.96 -19.31 -16.95
C GLU A 133 -0.16 -20.36 -16.94
N LEU A 134 -1.34 -20.00 -17.44
CA LEU A 134 -2.47 -20.93 -17.52
C LEU A 134 -2.51 -21.75 -18.83
N GLY A 135 -1.63 -21.45 -19.79
CA GLY A 135 -1.69 -22.08 -21.11
C GLY A 135 -2.96 -21.69 -21.91
N PRO A 136 -3.29 -22.40 -22.96
CA PRO A 136 -4.49 -22.14 -23.76
C PRO A 136 -5.76 -22.52 -22.97
N VAL A 137 -6.32 -21.57 -22.24
CA VAL A 137 -7.57 -21.76 -21.47
C VAL A 137 -8.78 -21.52 -22.38
N PRO A 138 -9.79 -22.41 -22.38
CA PRO A 138 -11.06 -22.15 -23.04
C PRO A 138 -11.76 -20.97 -22.36
N THR A 139 -11.89 -19.86 -23.04
CA THR A 139 -12.40 -18.54 -22.57
C THR A 139 -13.88 -18.52 -22.17
N LYS A 140 -14.51 -19.65 -21.87
CA LYS A 140 -15.97 -19.73 -21.71
C LYS A 140 -16.52 -19.33 -20.34
N ASN A 141 -15.66 -19.13 -19.31
CA ASN A 141 -16.15 -18.80 -17.97
C ASN A 141 -15.21 -17.78 -17.26
N LYS A 142 -15.60 -16.51 -17.22
CA LYS A 142 -14.84 -15.43 -16.58
C LYS A 142 -14.64 -15.67 -15.08
N LEU A 143 -15.63 -16.23 -14.40
CA LEU A 143 -15.54 -16.58 -12.97
C LEU A 143 -14.47 -17.65 -12.70
N SER A 144 -14.43 -18.70 -13.52
CA SER A 144 -13.42 -19.75 -13.39
C SER A 144 -12.00 -19.22 -13.66
N PHE A 145 -11.84 -18.26 -14.57
CA PHE A 145 -10.55 -17.62 -14.83
C PHE A 145 -10.05 -16.82 -13.62
N ASN A 146 -10.88 -15.96 -13.04
CA ASN A 146 -10.52 -15.16 -11.88
C ASN A 146 -10.12 -16.02 -10.67
N GLU A 147 -10.83 -17.13 -10.44
CA GLU A 147 -10.51 -18.08 -9.36
C GLU A 147 -9.16 -18.76 -9.58
N GLN A 148 -8.86 -19.18 -10.81
CA GLN A 148 -7.57 -19.79 -11.15
C GLN A 148 -6.41 -18.80 -10.99
N VAL A 149 -6.58 -17.56 -11.46
CA VAL A 149 -5.62 -16.47 -11.29
C VAL A 149 -5.36 -16.23 -9.80
N ARG A 150 -6.42 -16.10 -9.01
CA ARG A 150 -6.32 -15.88 -7.57
C ARG A 150 -5.60 -17.02 -6.87
N SER A 151 -5.92 -18.27 -7.19
CA SER A 151 -5.27 -19.44 -6.61
C SER A 151 -3.77 -19.50 -6.94
N SER A 152 -3.39 -19.21 -8.19
CA SER A 152 -1.99 -19.14 -8.61
C SER A 152 -1.23 -18.04 -7.88
N LEU A 153 -1.79 -16.82 -7.82
CA LEU A 153 -1.19 -15.70 -7.13
C LEU A 153 -1.06 -15.95 -5.62
N MET A 154 -2.08 -16.56 -5.00
CA MET A 154 -2.07 -16.88 -3.57
C MET A 154 -0.96 -17.84 -3.21
N SER A 155 -0.75 -18.89 -4.01
CA SER A 155 0.35 -19.84 -3.80
C SER A 155 1.73 -19.18 -3.90
N LYS A 156 1.93 -18.28 -4.87
CA LYS A 156 3.17 -17.49 -5.00
C LYS A 156 3.38 -16.58 -3.79
N LEU A 157 2.31 -15.92 -3.37
CA LEU A 157 2.32 -14.96 -2.27
C LEU A 157 2.66 -15.62 -0.94
N GLU A 158 2.02 -16.77 -0.62
CA GLU A 158 2.32 -17.55 0.58
C GLU A 158 3.81 -17.94 0.64
N ASN A 159 4.38 -18.32 -0.49
CA ASN A 159 5.80 -18.66 -0.58
C ASN A 159 6.69 -17.44 -0.22
N ILE A 160 6.37 -16.26 -0.75
CA ILE A 160 7.10 -15.02 -0.43
C ILE A 160 6.89 -14.62 1.04
N MET A 161 5.68 -14.72 1.56
CA MET A 161 5.39 -14.37 2.96
C MET A 161 6.24 -15.19 3.94
N VAL A 162 6.33 -16.50 3.73
CA VAL A 162 7.18 -17.37 4.57
C VAL A 162 8.65 -16.93 4.54
N GLN A 163 9.17 -16.52 3.39
CA GLN A 163 10.55 -16.05 3.29
C GLN A 163 10.74 -14.67 3.95
N VAL A 164 9.76 -13.77 3.82
CA VAL A 164 9.76 -12.47 4.50
C VAL A 164 9.72 -12.63 6.02
N GLU A 165 8.90 -13.55 6.53
CA GLU A 165 8.82 -13.88 7.96
C GLU A 165 10.15 -14.45 8.49
N ARG A 166 10.83 -15.28 7.71
CA ARG A 166 12.18 -15.77 8.06
C ARG A 166 13.21 -14.66 8.20
N MET A 167 13.04 -13.55 7.49
CA MET A 167 13.85 -12.36 7.68
C MET A 167 13.46 -11.55 8.93
N GLY A 168 12.45 -12.01 9.70
CA GLY A 168 11.92 -11.30 10.87
C GLY A 168 11.16 -10.02 10.49
N LEU A 169 10.59 -9.99 9.29
CA LEU A 169 9.69 -8.93 8.83
C LEU A 169 8.26 -9.48 8.81
N SER A 170 7.27 -8.62 9.02
CA SER A 170 5.87 -8.98 8.83
C SER A 170 5.42 -8.58 7.43
N ALA A 171 4.57 -9.39 6.83
CA ALA A 171 3.93 -9.10 5.55
C ALA A 171 2.42 -9.33 5.67
N ARG A 172 1.65 -8.52 4.98
CA ARG A 172 0.19 -8.67 4.88
C ARG A 172 -0.28 -8.39 3.45
N ILE A 173 -1.29 -9.07 3.03
CA ILE A 173 -1.94 -8.84 1.73
C ILE A 173 -2.74 -7.54 1.84
N LEU A 174 -2.73 -6.73 0.80
CA LEU A 174 -3.64 -5.59 0.71
C LEU A 174 -5.02 -6.06 0.27
N GLU A 175 -6.03 -5.70 1.04
CA GLU A 175 -7.43 -5.95 0.71
C GLU A 175 -7.90 -5.04 -0.43
N THR A 176 -9.01 -5.42 -1.07
CA THR A 176 -9.59 -4.70 -2.21
C THR A 176 -9.77 -3.19 -1.96
N GLN A 177 -10.20 -2.79 -0.76
CA GLN A 177 -10.37 -1.39 -0.39
C GLN A 177 -9.02 -0.66 -0.26
N GLU A 178 -8.04 -1.32 0.34
CA GLU A 178 -6.69 -0.78 0.50
C GLU A 178 -5.98 -0.63 -0.85
N LEU A 179 -6.19 -1.58 -1.77
CA LEU A 179 -5.69 -1.51 -3.14
C LEU A 179 -6.27 -0.30 -3.89
N ALA A 180 -7.59 -0.10 -3.81
CA ALA A 180 -8.24 1.06 -4.43
C ALA A 180 -7.68 2.37 -3.85
N LYS A 181 -7.52 2.45 -2.53
CA LYS A 181 -6.90 3.60 -1.85
C LYS A 181 -5.46 3.82 -2.31
N LEU A 182 -4.65 2.76 -2.36
CA LEU A 182 -3.26 2.84 -2.81
C LEU A 182 -3.14 3.41 -4.21
N TYR A 183 -3.92 2.89 -5.16
CA TYR A 183 -3.91 3.39 -6.54
C TYR A 183 -4.43 4.81 -6.65
N TYR A 184 -5.52 5.13 -5.95
CA TYR A 184 -6.01 6.51 -5.89
C TYR A 184 -4.94 7.48 -5.40
N GLU A 185 -4.27 7.13 -4.33
CA GLU A 185 -3.19 7.93 -3.75
C GLU A 185 -1.95 8.03 -4.64
N LEU A 186 -1.64 7.00 -5.44
CA LEU A 186 -0.51 7.03 -6.38
C LEU A 186 -0.79 7.94 -7.57
N PHE A 187 -2.05 8.00 -8.03
CA PHE A 187 -2.44 8.83 -9.16
C PHE A 187 -2.81 10.27 -8.78
N ASN A 188 -3.14 10.52 -7.50
CA ASN A 188 -3.59 11.83 -7.01
C ASN A 188 -2.73 12.28 -5.83
N GLN A 189 -1.55 12.81 -6.11
CA GLN A 189 -0.54 13.17 -5.09
C GLN A 189 -0.99 14.27 -4.12
N ASP A 190 -1.96 15.10 -4.49
CA ASP A 190 -2.36 16.30 -3.73
C ASP A 190 -3.53 16.05 -2.76
N PHE A 191 -4.16 14.87 -2.75
CA PHE A 191 -5.31 14.57 -1.90
C PHE A 191 -4.95 13.59 -0.78
N VAL A 192 -4.52 14.14 0.36
CA VAL A 192 -3.96 13.37 1.49
C VAL A 192 -5.04 12.78 2.41
N THR A 193 -6.30 13.21 2.32
CA THR A 193 -7.34 12.77 3.28
C THR A 193 -8.69 12.60 2.62
N MET A 194 -8.95 11.45 2.03
CA MET A 194 -10.32 10.96 1.92
C MET A 194 -10.43 9.66 2.69
N ASP A 195 -11.20 9.66 3.77
CA ASP A 195 -11.73 8.43 4.34
C ASP A 195 -12.72 7.87 3.33
N PHE A 196 -12.28 6.83 2.63
CA PHE A 196 -13.13 6.11 1.67
C PHE A 196 -14.18 5.32 2.45
N ASP A 197 -15.43 5.77 2.39
CA ASP A 197 -16.55 4.96 2.84
C ASP A 197 -16.84 3.86 1.78
N SER A 198 -17.31 2.70 2.21
CA SER A 198 -17.60 1.55 1.33
C SER A 198 -18.61 1.85 0.21
N SER A 199 -19.35 2.97 0.33
CA SER A 199 -20.25 3.50 -0.70
C SER A 199 -19.53 4.22 -1.85
N ASP A 200 -18.33 4.75 -1.61
CA ASP A 200 -17.57 5.53 -2.60
C ASP A 200 -16.86 4.61 -3.60
N LEU A 201 -16.52 3.38 -3.21
CA LEU A 201 -15.87 2.39 -4.09
C LEU A 201 -16.70 2.00 -5.32
N LYS A 202 -18.04 2.09 -5.23
CA LYS A 202 -18.92 1.85 -6.38
C LYS A 202 -18.90 2.97 -7.42
N ASN A 203 -18.43 4.16 -7.04
CA ASN A 203 -18.37 5.35 -7.89
C ASN A 203 -16.92 5.73 -8.26
N ILE A 204 -15.91 5.10 -7.63
CA ILE A 204 -14.52 5.22 -8.07
C ILE A 204 -14.35 4.30 -9.27
N VAL A 205 -14.68 4.83 -10.40
CA VAL A 205 -14.21 4.27 -11.66
C VAL A 205 -12.74 4.65 -11.75
N LEU A 206 -11.87 3.70 -11.61
CA LEU A 206 -10.42 3.86 -11.83
C LEU A 206 -10.11 4.21 -13.26
#